data_428dc8727df9fa175b883f8fa796369e
#
_entry.id   428dc8727df9fa175b883f8fa796369e
#
_cell.length_a   1.000
_cell.length_b   1.000
_cell.length_c   1.000
_cell.angle_alpha   90.00
_cell.angle_beta   90.00
_cell.angle_gamma   90.00
#
_symmetry.space_group_name_H-M   'P 1'
#
loop_
_entity.id
_entity.type
_entity.pdbx_description
1 polymer ?
#
loop_
_entity_poly.entity_id
_entity_poly.type
_entity_poly.pdbx_seq_one_letter_code
_entity_poly.pdbx_strand_id
1 'polypeptide(L)'
;MFKFFLRWMDSWSGDANTPTGQPVRHAKDIQIQWVRILPFILLHIACLAVFWVGVSWFAVVFMLFFYLLRMFAITAFFHRFLSHKTFQTSRLVQFIFILIGTMSAQRGPLWWAAHHRYHHRFTDTEQDPHSSTHGFWYSHVGWF
;
A
#
# COMPACT_ATOMS: atom_id res chain seq x y z
N MET A 1 -20.41 -6.14 13.29
CA MET A 1 -19.77 -4.85 13.03
C MET A 1 -18.29 -4.84 13.45
N PHE A 2 -17.92 -5.24 14.68
CA PHE A 2 -16.55 -5.28 15.18
C PHE A 2 -15.62 -6.24 14.38
N LYS A 3 -16.08 -7.46 14.04
CA LYS A 3 -15.32 -8.41 13.19
C LYS A 3 -15.07 -7.88 11.78
N PHE A 4 -15.95 -7.04 11.25
CA PHE A 4 -15.79 -6.38 9.96
C PHE A 4 -14.67 -5.33 10.00
N PHE A 5 -14.64 -4.51 11.06
CA PHE A 5 -13.61 -3.51 11.28
C PHE A 5 -12.22 -4.15 11.46
N LEU A 6 -12.14 -5.23 12.23
CA LEU A 6 -10.90 -6.00 12.40
C LEU A 6 -10.40 -6.60 11.07
N ARG A 7 -11.30 -7.13 10.24
CA ARG A 7 -10.94 -7.64 8.91
C ARG A 7 -10.44 -6.56 7.95
N TRP A 8 -10.91 -5.33 8.11
CA TRP A 8 -10.42 -4.20 7.34
C TRP A 8 -9.03 -3.76 7.80
N MET A 9 -8.75 -3.80 9.10
CA MET A 9 -7.43 -3.47 9.68
C MET A 9 -6.42 -4.61 9.52
N ASP A 10 -6.88 -5.85 9.48
CA ASP A 10 -6.03 -7.03 9.37
C ASP A 10 -5.80 -7.39 7.90
N SER A 11 -4.66 -6.95 7.37
CA SER A 11 -4.23 -7.28 6.01
C SER A 11 -3.94 -8.78 5.78
N TRP A 12 -3.94 -9.60 6.85
CA TRP A 12 -3.75 -11.04 6.81
C TRP A 12 -5.07 -11.83 6.73
N SER A 13 -6.19 -11.23 7.10
CA SER A 13 -7.45 -11.95 7.26
C SER A 13 -8.06 -12.46 5.95
N GLY A 14 -7.53 -12.06 4.80
CA GLY A 14 -7.95 -12.55 3.48
C GLY A 14 -7.14 -13.74 2.97
N ASP A 15 -5.92 -13.92 3.46
CA ASP A 15 -4.95 -14.88 2.91
C ASP A 15 -4.61 -16.03 3.88
N ALA A 16 -5.33 -16.13 5.01
CA ALA A 16 -5.07 -17.13 6.06
C ALA A 16 -5.25 -18.59 5.59
N ASN A 17 -5.89 -18.81 4.46
CA ASN A 17 -6.11 -20.14 3.88
C ASN A 17 -5.23 -20.43 2.64
N THR A 18 -4.38 -19.49 2.23
CA THR A 18 -3.39 -19.76 1.19
C THR A 18 -2.13 -20.32 1.84
N PRO A 19 -1.67 -21.52 1.43
CA PRO A 19 -0.38 -22.03 1.88
C PRO A 19 0.69 -20.97 1.61
N THR A 20 1.53 -20.73 2.60
CA THR A 20 2.66 -19.80 2.54
C THR A 20 3.44 -20.01 1.25
N GLY A 21 3.24 -19.15 0.25
CA GLY A 21 3.99 -19.17 -1.00
C GLY A 21 3.17 -19.05 -2.28
N GLN A 22 1.85 -19.00 -2.24
CA GLN A 22 1.06 -18.83 -3.46
C GLN A 22 -0.13 -17.89 -3.27
N PRO A 23 -0.10 -16.72 -3.88
CA PRO A 23 -1.31 -16.13 -4.42
C PRO A 23 -1.29 -16.28 -5.94
N VAL A 24 -1.50 -17.47 -6.47
CA VAL A 24 -1.88 -17.59 -7.88
C VAL A 24 -3.36 -17.20 -7.97
N ARG A 25 -3.63 -15.91 -7.99
CA ARG A 25 -4.90 -15.40 -8.48
C ARG A 25 -4.73 -15.17 -9.97
N HIS A 26 -5.27 -16.07 -10.77
CA HIS A 26 -5.43 -15.77 -12.20
C HIS A 26 -6.24 -14.48 -12.35
N ALA A 27 -5.87 -13.62 -13.29
CA ALA A 27 -6.58 -12.35 -13.55
C ALA A 27 -8.10 -12.54 -13.75
N LYS A 28 -8.53 -13.74 -14.09
CA LYS A 28 -9.95 -14.14 -14.24
C LYS A 28 -10.69 -14.30 -12.91
N ASP A 29 -9.99 -14.45 -11.79
CA ASP A 29 -10.59 -14.69 -10.46
C ASP A 29 -10.61 -13.43 -9.59
N ILE A 30 -10.25 -12.26 -10.17
CA ILE A 30 -10.18 -10.99 -9.45
C ILE A 30 -11.60 -10.47 -9.24
N GLN A 31 -12.13 -10.67 -8.05
CA GLN A 31 -13.35 -9.99 -7.61
C GLN A 31 -12.97 -8.68 -6.93
N ILE A 32 -13.60 -7.59 -7.37
CA ILE A 32 -13.43 -6.27 -6.77
C ILE A 32 -13.94 -6.31 -5.32
N GLN A 33 -13.06 -6.06 -4.38
CA GLN A 33 -13.40 -6.00 -2.96
C GLN A 33 -13.84 -4.58 -2.57
N TRP A 34 -15.07 -4.22 -2.90
CA TRP A 34 -15.63 -2.88 -2.72
C TRP A 34 -15.38 -2.28 -1.34
N VAL A 35 -15.47 -3.09 -0.29
CA VAL A 35 -15.25 -2.64 1.10
C VAL A 35 -13.81 -2.13 1.32
N ARG A 36 -12.84 -2.72 0.63
CA ARG A 36 -11.42 -2.30 0.72
C ARG A 36 -11.11 -1.11 -0.16
N ILE A 37 -11.81 -0.99 -1.29
CA ILE A 37 -11.60 0.09 -2.25
C ILE A 37 -12.36 1.36 -1.87
N LEU A 38 -13.51 1.24 -1.20
CA LEU A 38 -14.34 2.38 -0.83
C LEU A 38 -13.59 3.49 -0.07
N PRO A 39 -12.78 3.21 0.97
CA PRO A 39 -12.00 4.25 1.63
C PRO A 39 -11.02 4.97 0.69
N PHE A 40 -10.42 4.25 -0.25
CA PHE A 40 -9.53 4.82 -1.25
C PHE A 40 -10.29 5.77 -2.19
N ILE A 41 -11.45 5.37 -2.69
CA ILE A 41 -12.32 6.21 -3.52
C ILE A 41 -12.76 7.44 -2.74
N LEU A 42 -13.20 7.29 -1.49
CA LEU A 42 -13.65 8.40 -0.64
C LEU A 42 -12.54 9.43 -0.39
N LEU A 43 -11.28 8.98 -0.19
CA LEU A 43 -10.14 9.88 -0.07
C LEU A 43 -9.93 10.70 -1.35
N HIS A 44 -10.06 10.10 -2.51
CA HIS A 44 -9.92 10.82 -3.79
C HIS A 44 -11.07 11.83 -4.00
N ILE A 45 -12.30 11.43 -3.67
CA ILE A 45 -13.44 12.34 -3.71
C ILE A 45 -13.24 13.51 -2.72
N ALA A 46 -12.75 13.23 -1.51
CA ALA A 46 -12.47 14.26 -0.51
C ALA A 46 -11.44 15.29 -0.99
N CYS A 47 -10.50 14.93 -1.87
CA CYS A 47 -9.55 15.87 -2.47
C CYS A 47 -10.26 16.96 -3.31
N LEU A 48 -11.46 16.67 -3.85
CA LEU A 48 -12.24 17.65 -4.60
C LEU A 48 -12.74 18.81 -3.71
N ALA A 49 -12.76 18.63 -2.39
CA ALA A 49 -13.14 19.68 -1.46
C ALA A 49 -12.25 20.94 -1.57
N VAL A 50 -11.05 20.81 -2.14
CA VAL A 50 -10.15 21.95 -2.41
C VAL A 50 -10.82 23.05 -3.22
N PHE A 51 -11.75 22.70 -4.11
CA PHE A 51 -12.49 23.68 -4.92
C PHE A 51 -13.45 24.57 -4.09
N TRP A 52 -13.83 24.13 -2.88
CA TRP A 52 -14.69 24.87 -1.96
C TRP A 52 -13.93 25.55 -0.83
N VAL A 53 -12.95 24.85 -0.25
CA VAL A 53 -12.14 25.39 0.88
C VAL A 53 -11.05 26.34 0.41
N GLY A 54 -10.69 26.30 -0.86
CA GLY A 54 -9.60 27.10 -1.41
C GLY A 54 -8.21 26.57 -1.04
N VAL A 55 -7.18 27.30 -1.44
CA VAL A 55 -5.77 26.95 -1.28
C VAL A 55 -5.04 28.05 -0.52
N SER A 56 -4.22 27.68 0.45
CA SER A 56 -3.27 28.57 1.12
C SER A 56 -1.84 28.08 0.94
N TRP A 57 -0.86 28.97 0.98
CA TRP A 57 0.55 28.60 0.94
C TRP A 57 0.96 27.68 2.09
N PHE A 58 0.39 27.88 3.27
CA PHE A 58 0.61 26.96 4.39
C PHE A 58 0.13 25.54 4.05
N ALA A 59 -1.06 25.41 3.49
CA ALA A 59 -1.59 24.10 3.12
C ALA A 59 -0.73 23.41 2.04
N VAL A 60 -0.24 24.16 1.05
CA VAL A 60 0.66 23.63 0.01
C VAL A 60 1.99 23.14 0.62
N VAL A 61 2.64 23.96 1.45
CA VAL A 61 3.91 23.57 2.09
C VAL A 61 3.72 22.37 3.01
N PHE A 62 2.64 22.35 3.79
CA PHE A 62 2.30 21.23 4.66
C PHE A 62 2.04 19.94 3.88
N MET A 63 1.30 20.02 2.79
CA MET A 63 1.06 18.89 1.87
C MET A 63 2.37 18.37 1.31
N LEU A 64 3.24 19.24 0.78
CA LEU A 64 4.54 18.83 0.21
C LEU A 64 5.44 18.21 1.27
N PHE A 65 5.49 18.77 2.48
CA PHE A 65 6.25 18.17 3.58
C PHE A 65 5.80 16.76 3.89
N PHE A 66 4.49 16.53 4.09
CA PHE A 66 3.97 15.18 4.38
C PHE A 66 4.05 14.25 3.18
N TYR A 67 3.97 14.75 1.96
CA TYR A 67 4.22 13.96 0.76
C TYR A 67 5.65 13.42 0.76
N LEU A 68 6.64 14.28 0.89
CA LEU A 68 8.06 13.88 0.90
C LEU A 68 8.39 12.98 2.08
N LEU A 69 7.87 13.29 3.26
CA LEU A 69 8.09 12.48 4.46
C LEU A 69 7.53 11.04 4.29
N ARG A 70 6.33 10.89 3.75
CA ARG A 70 5.72 9.57 3.49
C ARG A 70 6.41 8.83 2.35
N MET A 71 6.78 9.54 1.28
CA MET A 71 7.58 8.97 0.20
C MET A 71 8.91 8.42 0.72
N PHE A 72 9.59 9.20 1.56
CA PHE A 72 10.82 8.72 2.21
C PHE A 72 10.55 7.48 3.10
N ALA A 73 9.49 7.49 3.90
CA ALA A 73 9.15 6.36 4.76
C ALA A 73 8.85 5.08 3.96
N ILE A 74 8.12 5.18 2.84
CA ILE A 74 7.86 4.03 1.96
C ILE A 74 9.15 3.57 1.28
N THR A 75 9.88 4.48 0.64
CA THR A 75 11.05 4.10 -0.16
C THR A 75 12.24 3.64 0.70
N ALA A 76 12.53 4.31 1.80
CA ALA A 76 13.63 3.93 2.68
C ALA A 76 13.24 2.78 3.61
N PHE A 77 12.07 2.82 4.26
CA PHE A 77 11.76 1.84 5.30
C PHE A 77 10.94 0.65 4.82
N PHE A 78 9.85 0.83 4.08
CA PHE A 78 9.11 -0.33 3.57
C PHE A 78 9.89 -1.06 2.48
N HIS A 79 10.43 -0.32 1.52
CA HIS A 79 11.14 -0.87 0.39
C HIS A 79 12.56 -1.32 0.78
N ARG A 80 13.46 -0.39 1.12
CA ARG A 80 14.88 -0.73 1.32
C ARG A 80 15.16 -1.44 2.64
N PHE A 81 14.53 -1.03 3.75
CA PHE A 81 14.79 -1.63 5.05
C PHE A 81 14.05 -2.95 5.25
N LEU A 82 12.69 -2.98 5.12
CA LEU A 82 11.90 -4.18 5.38
C LEU A 82 12.00 -5.20 4.25
N SER A 83 11.95 -4.77 2.99
CA SER A 83 11.92 -5.69 1.85
C SER A 83 13.33 -6.17 1.47
N HIS A 84 14.26 -5.25 1.29
CA HIS A 84 15.61 -5.56 0.78
C HIS A 84 16.69 -5.66 1.86
N LYS A 85 16.41 -5.23 3.10
CA LYS A 85 17.35 -5.27 4.24
C LYS A 85 18.70 -4.62 3.92
N THR A 86 18.71 -3.51 3.19
CA THR A 86 19.91 -2.86 2.65
C THR A 86 20.68 -2.04 3.68
N PHE A 87 20.08 -1.71 4.82
CA PHE A 87 20.72 -0.96 5.90
C PHE A 87 20.16 -1.37 7.26
N GLN A 88 20.85 -0.94 8.31
CA GLN A 88 20.43 -1.13 9.70
C GLN A 88 20.26 0.21 10.38
N THR A 89 19.35 0.28 11.35
CA THR A 89 19.10 1.49 12.13
C THR A 89 18.54 1.14 13.52
N SER A 90 18.45 2.13 14.41
CA SER A 90 17.94 1.93 15.77
C SER A 90 16.45 1.53 15.76
N ARG A 91 16.00 0.81 16.80
CA ARG A 91 14.61 0.41 16.96
C ARG A 91 13.63 1.59 16.97
N LEU A 92 14.03 2.70 17.57
CA LEU A 92 13.22 3.91 17.62
C LEU A 92 13.01 4.48 16.22
N VAL A 93 14.07 4.59 15.42
CA VAL A 93 14.00 5.08 14.04
C VAL A 93 13.14 4.15 13.18
N GLN A 94 13.30 2.82 13.31
CA GLN A 94 12.45 1.83 12.65
C GLN A 94 10.97 2.08 12.98
N PHE A 95 10.65 2.18 14.27
CA PHE A 95 9.27 2.38 14.71
C PHE A 95 8.66 3.67 14.14
N ILE A 96 9.37 4.81 14.26
CA ILE A 96 8.90 6.11 13.78
C ILE A 96 8.60 6.06 12.28
N PHE A 97 9.53 5.60 11.45
CA PHE A 97 9.36 5.64 10.00
C PHE A 97 8.43 4.54 9.47
N ILE A 98 8.33 3.41 10.14
CA ILE A 98 7.31 2.41 9.82
C ILE A 98 5.91 2.97 10.14
N LEU A 99 5.74 3.67 11.26
CA LEU A 99 4.49 4.33 11.61
C LEU A 99 4.12 5.41 10.58
N ILE A 100 5.07 6.26 10.20
CA ILE A 100 4.86 7.28 9.15
C ILE A 100 4.48 6.61 7.82
N GLY A 101 5.14 5.51 7.44
CA GLY A 101 4.81 4.76 6.23
C GLY A 101 3.36 4.24 6.22
N THR A 102 2.83 3.82 7.37
CA THR A 102 1.43 3.36 7.46
C THR A 102 0.41 4.46 7.16
N MET A 103 0.78 5.74 7.33
CA MET A 103 -0.07 6.90 6.97
C MET A 103 -0.28 7.02 5.46
N SER A 104 0.44 6.27 4.64
CA SER A 104 0.28 6.26 3.17
C SER A 104 -0.86 5.35 2.69
N ALA A 105 -1.62 4.73 3.60
CA ALA A 105 -2.75 3.85 3.30
C ALA A 105 -2.41 2.67 2.36
N GLN A 106 -1.17 2.19 2.38
CA GLN A 106 -0.67 1.09 1.54
C GLN A 106 -0.65 -0.25 2.28
N ARG A 107 -1.61 -0.52 3.14
CA ARG A 107 -1.70 -1.71 4.01
C ARG A 107 -0.57 -1.77 5.06
N GLY A 108 -0.45 -2.89 5.76
CA GLY A 108 0.56 -3.08 6.80
C GLY A 108 1.98 -3.26 6.26
N PRO A 109 3.00 -2.85 7.01
CA PRO A 109 4.39 -2.86 6.55
C PRO A 109 4.93 -4.25 6.22
N LEU A 110 4.55 -5.28 6.97
CA LEU A 110 4.98 -6.66 6.71
C LEU A 110 4.28 -7.24 5.47
N TRP A 111 3.00 -6.94 5.30
CA TRP A 111 2.27 -7.31 4.09
C TRP A 111 2.91 -6.66 2.86
N TRP A 112 3.18 -5.35 2.92
CA TRP A 112 3.82 -4.60 1.84
C TRP A 112 5.18 -5.22 1.47
N ALA A 113 6.02 -5.48 2.46
CA ALA A 113 7.34 -6.05 2.24
C ALA A 113 7.27 -7.48 1.65
N ALA A 114 6.29 -8.29 2.05
CA ALA A 114 6.09 -9.63 1.51
C ALA A 114 5.65 -9.59 0.04
N HIS A 115 4.67 -8.72 -0.30
CA HIS A 115 4.20 -8.54 -1.68
C HIS A 115 5.28 -7.98 -2.58
N HIS A 116 6.08 -7.03 -2.10
CA HIS A 116 7.17 -6.45 -2.85
C HIS A 116 8.27 -7.49 -3.17
N ARG A 117 8.64 -8.34 -2.21
CA ARG A 117 9.57 -9.45 -2.46
C ARG A 117 8.98 -10.49 -3.41
N TYR A 118 7.67 -10.73 -3.33
CA TYR A 118 6.99 -11.64 -4.24
C TYR A 118 6.99 -11.09 -5.67
N HIS A 119 6.67 -9.79 -5.86
CA HIS A 119 6.81 -9.11 -7.13
C HIS A 119 8.22 -9.27 -7.73
N HIS A 120 9.26 -8.96 -6.96
CA HIS A 120 10.65 -9.12 -7.44
C HIS A 120 10.99 -10.54 -7.87
N ARG A 121 10.42 -11.55 -7.19
CA ARG A 121 10.66 -12.95 -7.54
C ARG A 121 9.97 -13.37 -8.83
N PHE A 122 8.83 -12.79 -9.15
CA PHE A 122 7.98 -13.19 -10.27
C PHE A 122 7.69 -12.04 -11.25
N THR A 123 8.55 -11.03 -11.26
CA THR A 123 8.39 -9.82 -12.08
C THR A 123 7.98 -10.17 -13.51
N ASP A 124 6.90 -9.53 -13.98
CA ASP A 124 6.34 -9.64 -15.33
C ASP A 124 5.93 -11.07 -15.78
N THR A 125 5.80 -11.99 -14.84
CA THR A 125 5.18 -13.31 -15.09
C THR A 125 3.68 -13.29 -14.78
N GLU A 126 2.95 -14.35 -15.13
CA GLU A 126 1.54 -14.51 -14.75
C GLU A 126 1.29 -14.56 -13.23
N GLN A 127 2.34 -14.83 -12.45
CA GLN A 127 2.29 -14.90 -11.00
C GLN A 127 2.53 -13.53 -10.34
N ASP A 128 2.99 -12.54 -11.11
CA ASP A 128 3.20 -11.18 -10.59
C ASP A 128 1.86 -10.50 -10.29
N PRO A 129 1.56 -10.14 -9.03
CA PRO A 129 0.27 -9.57 -8.66
C PRO A 129 -0.03 -8.23 -9.35
N HIS A 130 0.98 -7.49 -9.77
CA HIS A 130 0.81 -6.18 -10.42
C HIS A 130 1.69 -6.02 -11.66
N SER A 131 1.81 -7.09 -12.45
CA SER A 131 2.59 -7.09 -13.69
C SER A 131 2.18 -5.96 -14.63
N SER A 132 3.18 -5.27 -15.18
CA SER A 132 2.99 -4.23 -16.19
C SER A 132 2.41 -4.78 -17.51
N THR A 133 2.56 -6.09 -17.76
CA THR A 133 2.02 -6.77 -18.95
C THR A 133 0.49 -6.77 -18.98
N HIS A 134 -0.19 -6.59 -17.84
CA HIS A 134 -1.65 -6.45 -17.75
C HIS A 134 -2.17 -5.04 -18.02
N GLY A 135 -1.29 -4.11 -18.38
CA GLY A 135 -1.59 -2.73 -18.70
C GLY A 135 -1.53 -1.77 -17.52
N PHE A 136 -1.44 -0.48 -17.83
CA PHE A 136 -1.18 0.59 -16.86
C PHE A 136 -2.21 0.63 -15.71
N TRP A 137 -3.50 0.59 -16.03
CA TRP A 137 -4.56 0.71 -15.00
C TRP A 137 -4.57 -0.46 -14.04
N TYR A 138 -4.36 -1.67 -14.56
CA TYR A 138 -4.28 -2.85 -13.70
C TYR A 138 -3.06 -2.79 -12.79
N SER A 139 -1.87 -2.61 -13.34
CA SER A 139 -0.62 -2.61 -12.58
C SER A 139 -0.52 -1.46 -11.58
N HIS A 140 -1.21 -0.33 -11.84
CA HIS A 140 -1.17 0.85 -10.97
C HIS A 140 -2.22 0.82 -9.85
N VAL A 141 -3.46 0.46 -10.16
CA VAL A 141 -4.60 0.57 -9.23
C VAL A 141 -5.41 -0.73 -9.13
N GLY A 142 -5.58 -1.46 -10.22
CA GLY A 142 -6.54 -2.56 -10.30
C GLY A 142 -6.14 -3.84 -9.55
N TRP A 143 -4.90 -3.96 -9.14
CA TRP A 143 -4.36 -5.18 -8.53
C TRP A 143 -4.63 -5.33 -7.02
N PHE A 144 -5.04 -4.27 -6.29
CA PHE A 144 -5.22 -4.29 -4.82
C PHE A 144 -6.66 -4.19 -4.31
#